data_4e2adc63ccbb87940dbcac8d6d22d3bd
#
_entry.id   4e2adc63ccbb87940dbcac8d6d22d3bd
#
_cell.length_a   1.000
_cell.length_b   1.000
_cell.length_c   1.000
_cell.angle_alpha   90.00
_cell.angle_beta   90.00
_cell.angle_gamma   90.00
#
_symmetry.space_group_name_H-M   'P 1'
#
loop_
_entity.id
_entity.type
_entity.pdbx_description
1 polymer ?
#
loop_
_entity_poly.entity_id
_entity_poly.type
_entity_poly.pdbx_seq_one_letter_code
_entity_poly.pdbx_strand_id
1 'polypeptide(L)'
;MGSSRTFTWQCIALVAIVVVFALAAPAESKFWVMLTGLAAAAFFIVVSLARHQQIKRLAGEIDEVLHNGRRIDFSTSSEGDVAVLTNELQKMVARLARTTEQLEAERNALANSLADISHQIRTPLTAITLMLPSIERAENETERKRAVRKLESMIERVSWLVTALLKIAKIDAGSMRVESKPSSCAETIRRXXXXXXEPVLDLHDVSLVVDLDQDSSFEGDLLWTAEAVENIVKNCMEHTSAGGSIEITAREDVLATTIDIRDSGSGIDPVDLPHVFDRFYRGRVQDNEHAGETSGFGIGLSLAQALVSAQEGTLRVANNPEGGAHFQIAFPKLVV
;
A
#
# COMPACT_ATOMS: atom_id res chain seq x y z
N MET A 1 41.77 -3.56 -17.49
CA MET A 1 43.08 -3.55 -18.20
C MET A 1 43.44 -2.19 -18.80
N GLY A 2 42.52 -1.29 -19.10
CA GLY A 2 42.81 0.05 -19.67
C GLY A 2 43.52 1.03 -18.74
N SER A 3 43.14 1.06 -17.44
CA SER A 3 43.64 2.07 -16.47
C SER A 3 45.17 1.99 -16.20
N SER A 4 45.73 0.81 -16.23
CA SER A 4 47.18 0.61 -16.01
C SER A 4 48.03 1.20 -17.17
N ARG A 5 47.54 1.09 -18.41
CA ARG A 5 48.25 1.63 -19.60
C ARG A 5 48.25 3.17 -19.62
N THR A 6 47.15 3.79 -19.28
CA THR A 6 47.09 5.27 -19.26
C THR A 6 48.00 5.85 -18.17
N PHE A 7 48.06 5.22 -17.00
CA PHE A 7 48.97 5.63 -15.91
C PHE A 7 50.45 5.52 -16.35
N THR A 8 50.85 4.41 -16.96
CA THR A 8 52.25 4.24 -17.44
C THR A 8 52.62 5.30 -18.49
N TRP A 9 51.69 5.60 -19.41
CA TRP A 9 51.90 6.67 -20.41
C TRP A 9 52.04 8.06 -19.77
N GLN A 10 51.29 8.36 -18.74
CA GLN A 10 51.40 9.64 -18.00
C GLN A 10 52.75 9.77 -17.29
N CYS A 11 53.21 8.70 -16.65
CA CYS A 11 54.54 8.68 -16.00
C CYS A 11 55.66 8.84 -17.01
N ILE A 12 55.59 8.16 -18.16
CA ILE A 12 56.59 8.27 -19.25
C ILE A 12 56.62 9.70 -19.81
N ALA A 13 55.44 10.28 -20.04
CA ALA A 13 55.34 11.65 -20.55
C ALA A 13 55.92 12.67 -19.56
N LEU A 14 55.64 12.50 -18.27
CA LEU A 14 56.20 13.39 -17.23
C LEU A 14 57.73 13.32 -17.17
N VAL A 15 58.29 12.10 -17.20
CA VAL A 15 59.72 11.88 -17.20
C VAL A 15 60.37 12.50 -18.48
N ALA A 16 59.76 12.30 -19.64
CA ALA A 16 60.24 12.87 -20.92
C ALA A 16 60.26 14.41 -20.85
N ILE A 17 59.21 15.04 -20.29
CA ILE A 17 59.13 16.50 -20.10
C ILE A 17 60.29 16.98 -19.21
N VAL A 18 60.54 16.32 -18.07
CA VAL A 18 61.63 16.66 -17.16
C VAL A 18 63.00 16.57 -17.87
N VAL A 19 63.23 15.51 -18.65
CA VAL A 19 64.47 15.29 -19.40
C VAL A 19 64.67 16.40 -20.46
N VAL A 20 63.62 16.75 -21.22
CA VAL A 20 63.64 17.84 -22.22
C VAL A 20 64.07 19.18 -21.57
N PHE A 21 63.39 19.51 -20.44
CA PHE A 21 63.71 20.76 -19.71
C PHE A 21 65.09 20.75 -19.14
N ALA A 22 65.59 19.61 -18.62
CA ALA A 22 66.96 19.47 -18.10
C ALA A 22 68.02 19.61 -19.22
N LEU A 23 67.73 19.12 -20.42
CA LEU A 23 68.65 19.26 -21.58
C LEU A 23 68.72 20.72 -22.10
N ALA A 24 67.60 21.42 -22.08
CA ALA A 24 67.49 22.82 -22.53
C ALA A 24 68.03 23.83 -21.50
N ALA A 25 68.17 23.47 -20.24
CA ALA A 25 68.61 24.36 -19.16
C ALA A 25 70.12 24.76 -19.28
N PRO A 26 70.48 26.00 -18.90
CA PRO A 26 71.92 26.41 -18.80
C PRO A 26 72.67 25.53 -17.80
N ALA A 27 73.97 25.36 -18.04
CA ALA A 27 74.86 24.44 -17.25
C ALA A 27 74.78 24.68 -15.75
N GLU A 28 74.71 25.95 -15.33
CA GLU A 28 74.61 26.35 -13.91
C GLU A 28 73.32 25.95 -13.19
N SER A 29 72.17 25.80 -13.93
CA SER A 29 70.89 25.50 -13.39
C SER A 29 70.45 24.06 -13.61
N LYS A 30 71.12 23.26 -14.39
CA LYS A 30 70.77 21.87 -14.72
C LYS A 30 70.48 21.01 -13.49
N PHE A 31 71.31 21.13 -12.47
CA PHE A 31 71.15 20.37 -11.21
C PHE A 31 69.84 20.68 -10.52
N TRP A 32 69.50 21.96 -10.41
CA TRP A 32 68.23 22.39 -9.73
C TRP A 32 67.00 22.01 -10.55
N VAL A 33 67.05 22.09 -11.87
CA VAL A 33 65.93 21.67 -12.75
C VAL A 33 65.75 20.17 -12.66
N MET A 34 66.76 19.36 -12.63
CA MET A 34 66.68 17.91 -12.44
C MET A 34 66.14 17.57 -11.06
N LEU A 35 66.58 18.22 -10.01
CA LEU A 35 66.17 17.96 -8.64
C LEU A 35 64.66 18.28 -8.44
N THR A 36 64.23 19.45 -8.92
CA THR A 36 62.81 19.86 -8.84
C THR A 36 61.89 18.97 -9.70
N GLY A 37 62.37 18.60 -10.90
CA GLY A 37 61.63 17.69 -11.78
C GLY A 37 61.45 16.30 -11.17
N LEU A 38 62.51 15.78 -10.56
CA LEU A 38 62.44 14.47 -9.88
C LEU A 38 61.53 14.50 -8.65
N ALA A 39 61.59 15.59 -7.88
CA ALA A 39 60.69 15.79 -6.72
C ALA A 39 59.21 15.86 -7.18
N ALA A 40 58.91 16.60 -8.24
CA ALA A 40 57.56 16.72 -8.81
C ALA A 40 57.05 15.36 -9.34
N ALA A 41 57.91 14.59 -10.02
CA ALA A 41 57.58 13.26 -10.51
C ALA A 41 57.27 12.29 -9.37
N ALA A 42 58.12 12.30 -8.33
CA ALA A 42 57.92 11.46 -7.14
C ALA A 42 56.59 11.81 -6.45
N PHE A 43 56.30 13.09 -6.24
CA PHE A 43 55.04 13.59 -5.68
C PHE A 43 53.84 13.13 -6.51
N PHE A 44 53.88 13.28 -7.84
CA PHE A 44 52.82 12.86 -8.74
C PHE A 44 52.55 11.35 -8.64
N ILE A 45 53.63 10.54 -8.61
CA ILE A 45 53.50 9.07 -8.48
C ILE A 45 52.83 8.71 -7.15
N VAL A 46 53.25 9.30 -6.03
CA VAL A 46 52.67 9.02 -4.70
C VAL A 46 51.17 9.37 -4.69
N VAL A 47 50.81 10.56 -5.14
CA VAL A 47 49.39 11.01 -5.19
C VAL A 47 48.55 10.09 -6.09
N SER A 48 49.07 9.72 -7.24
CA SER A 48 48.38 8.87 -8.20
C SER A 48 48.19 7.45 -7.67
N LEU A 49 49.16 6.87 -6.99
CA LEU A 49 49.06 5.56 -6.34
C LEU A 49 47.99 5.59 -5.19
N ALA A 50 48.04 6.62 -4.37
CA ALA A 50 47.08 6.80 -3.29
C ALA A 50 45.64 6.86 -3.85
N ARG A 51 45.44 7.67 -4.91
CA ARG A 51 44.12 7.77 -5.59
C ARG A 51 43.68 6.41 -6.16
N HIS A 52 44.58 5.68 -6.79
CA HIS A 52 44.29 4.37 -7.37
C HIS A 52 43.89 3.35 -6.30
N GLN A 53 44.55 3.35 -5.14
CA GLN A 53 44.20 2.50 -4.01
C GLN A 53 42.81 2.85 -3.45
N GLN A 54 42.50 4.13 -3.33
CA GLN A 54 41.18 4.60 -2.88
C GLN A 54 40.05 4.11 -3.80
N ILE A 55 40.22 4.24 -5.12
CA ILE A 55 39.24 3.78 -6.11
C ILE A 55 39.03 2.26 -6.03
N LYS A 56 40.13 1.48 -5.92
CA LYS A 56 40.03 0.02 -5.76
C LYS A 56 39.31 -0.40 -4.50
N ARG A 57 39.60 0.28 -3.38
CA ARG A 57 38.91 0.03 -2.10
C ARG A 57 37.42 0.30 -2.23
N LEU A 58 37.03 1.44 -2.79
CA LEU A 58 35.63 1.82 -3.02
C LEU A 58 34.91 0.78 -3.89
N ALA A 59 35.54 0.34 -4.98
CA ALA A 59 34.97 -0.69 -5.86
C ALA A 59 34.73 -2.01 -5.11
N GLY A 60 35.68 -2.40 -4.26
CA GLY A 60 35.53 -3.61 -3.43
C GLY A 60 34.40 -3.50 -2.40
N GLU A 61 34.29 -2.34 -1.76
CA GLU A 61 33.21 -2.07 -0.78
C GLU A 61 31.82 -2.11 -1.46
N ILE A 62 31.70 -1.54 -2.66
CA ILE A 62 30.46 -1.60 -3.46
C ILE A 62 30.10 -3.06 -3.81
N ASP A 63 31.07 -3.84 -4.25
CA ASP A 63 30.86 -5.24 -4.62
C ASP A 63 30.38 -6.08 -3.40
N GLU A 64 30.96 -5.81 -2.23
CA GLU A 64 30.54 -6.47 -0.97
C GLU A 64 29.12 -6.10 -0.55
N VAL A 65 28.69 -4.85 -0.74
CA VAL A 65 27.30 -4.41 -0.49
C VAL A 65 26.34 -5.14 -1.42
N LEU A 66 26.67 -5.18 -2.71
CA LEU A 66 25.78 -5.77 -3.73
C LEU A 66 25.60 -7.28 -3.56
N HIS A 67 26.63 -7.99 -3.07
CA HIS A 67 26.57 -9.45 -2.93
C HIS A 67 26.13 -9.92 -1.55
N ASN A 68 26.46 -9.20 -0.48
CA ASN A 68 26.27 -9.67 0.90
C ASN A 68 25.25 -8.87 1.73
N GLY A 69 24.66 -7.81 1.18
CA GLY A 69 23.66 -6.99 1.86
C GLY A 69 24.13 -6.29 3.14
N ARG A 70 25.47 -6.19 3.35
CA ARG A 70 26.02 -5.54 4.54
C ARG A 70 25.90 -4.02 4.46
N ARG A 71 25.46 -3.40 5.53
CA ARG A 71 25.58 -1.94 5.71
C ARG A 71 27.06 -1.61 5.93
N ILE A 72 27.66 -0.89 5.00
CA ILE A 72 29.02 -0.41 5.12
C ILE A 72 28.99 1.05 5.60
N ASP A 73 29.79 1.32 6.60
CA ASP A 73 30.03 2.68 7.10
C ASP A 73 31.20 3.28 6.31
N PHE A 74 30.89 4.06 5.30
CA PHE A 74 31.88 4.77 4.47
C PHE A 74 32.47 5.98 5.21
N SER A 75 32.79 5.83 6.49
CA SER A 75 33.17 6.93 7.38
C SER A 75 34.56 7.52 7.13
N THR A 76 35.30 7.01 6.15
CA THR A 76 36.61 7.60 5.78
C THR A 76 36.38 8.79 4.85
N SER A 77 36.25 9.96 5.43
CA SER A 77 36.18 11.22 4.71
C SER A 77 37.48 11.47 3.92
N SER A 78 37.45 11.28 2.62
CA SER A 78 38.45 11.85 1.73
C SER A 78 37.94 13.20 1.24
N GLU A 79 38.80 14.18 1.20
CA GLU A 79 38.49 15.49 0.60
C GLU A 79 38.68 15.42 -0.93
N GLY A 80 37.88 16.19 -1.66
CA GLY A 80 37.98 16.32 -3.10
C GLY A 80 36.96 15.53 -3.92
N ASP A 81 37.19 15.38 -5.20
CA ASP A 81 36.28 14.80 -6.20
C ASP A 81 35.84 13.36 -5.87
N VAL A 82 36.74 12.59 -5.25
CA VAL A 82 36.42 11.19 -4.85
C VAL A 82 35.42 11.16 -3.72
N ALA A 83 35.46 12.12 -2.80
CA ALA A 83 34.48 12.23 -1.71
C ALA A 83 33.07 12.51 -2.24
N VAL A 84 32.94 13.39 -3.24
CA VAL A 84 31.65 13.69 -3.88
C VAL A 84 31.10 12.44 -4.56
N LEU A 85 31.92 11.72 -5.30
CA LEU A 85 31.51 10.47 -5.97
C LEU A 85 31.07 9.41 -4.96
N THR A 86 31.84 9.25 -3.87
CA THR A 86 31.52 8.31 -2.79
C THR A 86 30.16 8.62 -2.17
N ASN A 87 29.89 9.90 -1.90
CA ASN A 87 28.61 10.34 -1.32
C ASN A 87 27.43 10.04 -2.26
N GLU A 88 27.59 10.31 -3.56
CA GLU A 88 26.52 10.01 -4.55
C GLU A 88 26.29 8.49 -4.68
N LEU A 89 27.35 7.69 -4.68
CA LEU A 89 27.24 6.24 -4.69
C LEU A 89 26.55 5.72 -3.41
N GLN A 90 26.87 6.27 -2.24
CA GLN A 90 26.18 5.94 -0.97
C GLN A 90 24.67 6.18 -1.07
N LYS A 91 24.27 7.34 -1.59
CA LYS A 91 22.85 7.67 -1.79
C LYS A 91 22.17 6.66 -2.72
N MET A 92 22.84 6.31 -3.83
CA MET A 92 22.32 5.32 -4.78
C MET A 92 22.16 3.94 -4.16
N VAL A 93 23.15 3.46 -3.42
CA VAL A 93 23.12 2.16 -2.74
C VAL A 93 22.01 2.15 -1.67
N ALA A 94 21.90 3.21 -0.86
CA ALA A 94 20.86 3.33 0.15
C ALA A 94 19.46 3.35 -0.49
N ARG A 95 19.31 4.02 -1.62
CA ARG A 95 18.04 4.05 -2.37
C ARG A 95 17.69 2.67 -2.93
N LEU A 96 18.68 1.99 -3.53
CA LEU A 96 18.50 0.64 -4.06
C LEU A 96 18.10 -0.35 -2.96
N ALA A 97 18.78 -0.31 -1.81
CA ALA A 97 18.47 -1.16 -0.66
C ALA A 97 17.02 -0.95 -0.19
N ARG A 98 16.58 0.31 -0.04
CA ARG A 98 15.19 0.64 0.35
C ARG A 98 14.18 0.12 -0.68
N THR A 99 14.47 0.30 -1.98
CA THR A 99 13.58 -0.18 -3.06
C THR A 99 13.46 -1.70 -3.02
N THR A 100 14.59 -2.40 -2.78
CA THR A 100 14.59 -3.86 -2.67
C THR A 100 13.78 -4.33 -1.45
N GLU A 101 13.99 -3.70 -0.28
CA GLU A 101 13.20 -3.98 0.94
C GLU A 101 11.70 -3.76 0.72
N GLN A 102 11.34 -2.67 0.03
CA GLN A 102 9.94 -2.37 -0.31
C GLN A 102 9.35 -3.44 -1.24
N LEU A 103 10.07 -3.82 -2.29
CA LEU A 103 9.62 -4.87 -3.23
C LEU A 103 9.46 -6.22 -2.53
N GLU A 104 10.34 -6.58 -1.63
CA GLU A 104 10.23 -7.82 -0.84
C GLU A 104 9.01 -7.76 0.09
N ALA A 105 8.77 -6.63 0.75
CA ALA A 105 7.61 -6.43 1.61
C ALA A 105 6.31 -6.53 0.79
N GLU A 106 6.24 -5.88 -0.36
CA GLU A 106 5.09 -5.94 -1.29
C GLU A 106 4.85 -7.36 -1.79
N ARG A 107 5.91 -8.06 -2.19
CA ARG A 107 5.84 -9.46 -2.64
C ARG A 107 5.30 -10.37 -1.53
N ASN A 108 5.79 -10.21 -0.31
CA ASN A 108 5.34 -11.01 0.84
C ASN A 108 3.88 -10.70 1.20
N ALA A 109 3.49 -9.43 1.18
CA ALA A 109 2.11 -9.01 1.39
C ALA A 109 1.17 -9.63 0.35
N LEU A 110 1.59 -9.62 -0.93
CA LEU A 110 0.82 -10.25 -2.02
C LEU A 110 0.71 -11.77 -1.82
N ALA A 111 1.80 -12.45 -1.46
CA ALA A 111 1.79 -13.90 -1.20
C ALA A 111 0.85 -14.27 -0.05
N ASN A 112 0.88 -13.50 1.04
CA ASN A 112 -0.03 -13.69 2.18
C ASN A 112 -1.49 -13.47 1.77
N SER A 113 -1.77 -12.39 1.02
CA SER A 113 -3.12 -12.11 0.50
C SER A 113 -3.64 -13.25 -0.37
N LEU A 114 -2.81 -13.82 -1.26
CA LEU A 114 -3.20 -14.95 -2.12
C LEU A 114 -3.49 -16.21 -1.28
N ALA A 115 -2.72 -16.45 -0.22
CA ALA A 115 -2.96 -17.57 0.68
C ALA A 115 -4.30 -17.40 1.40
N ASP A 116 -4.58 -16.20 1.93
CA ASP A 116 -5.83 -15.87 2.61
C ASP A 116 -7.03 -16.03 1.66
N ILE A 117 -6.95 -15.49 0.44
CA ILE A 117 -7.97 -15.64 -0.62
C ILE A 117 -8.25 -17.12 -0.86
N SER A 118 -7.20 -17.93 -1.00
CA SER A 118 -7.33 -19.37 -1.26
C SER A 118 -8.07 -20.08 -0.13
N HIS A 119 -7.76 -19.72 1.12
CA HIS A 119 -8.47 -20.26 2.29
C HIS A 119 -9.94 -19.82 2.33
N GLN A 120 -10.21 -18.54 2.08
CA GLN A 120 -11.57 -17.98 2.13
C GLN A 120 -12.49 -18.50 1.00
N ILE A 121 -11.91 -18.91 -0.13
CA ILE A 121 -12.66 -19.55 -1.23
C ILE A 121 -12.85 -21.05 -0.94
N ARG A 122 -11.84 -21.72 -0.41
CA ARG A 122 -11.89 -23.18 -0.14
C ARG A 122 -13.01 -23.55 0.82
N THR A 123 -13.20 -22.77 1.89
CA THR A 123 -14.18 -23.05 2.94
C THR A 123 -15.61 -23.12 2.38
N PRO A 124 -16.16 -22.09 1.68
CA PRO A 124 -17.49 -22.19 1.12
C PRO A 124 -17.60 -23.24 -0.01
N LEU A 125 -16.56 -23.43 -0.82
CA LEU A 125 -16.57 -24.49 -1.84
C LEU A 125 -16.68 -25.87 -1.21
N THR A 126 -15.97 -26.11 -0.11
CA THR A 126 -16.08 -27.36 0.63
C THR A 126 -17.50 -27.54 1.19
N ALA A 127 -18.09 -26.48 1.77
CA ALA A 127 -19.45 -26.50 2.28
C ALA A 127 -20.48 -26.78 1.15
N ILE A 128 -20.32 -26.14 -0.02
CA ILE A 128 -21.16 -26.39 -1.21
C ILE A 128 -21.06 -27.88 -1.61
N THR A 129 -19.83 -28.42 -1.69
CA THR A 129 -19.61 -29.82 -2.04
C THR A 129 -20.27 -30.79 -1.05
N LEU A 130 -20.21 -30.49 0.25
CA LEU A 130 -20.79 -31.30 1.33
C LEU A 130 -22.34 -31.21 1.33
N MET A 131 -22.91 -30.12 0.83
CA MET A 131 -24.37 -29.92 0.77
C MET A 131 -25.03 -30.65 -0.44
N LEU A 132 -24.30 -30.90 -1.51
CA LEU A 132 -24.87 -31.52 -2.73
C LEU A 132 -25.56 -32.88 -2.41
N PRO A 133 -24.93 -33.81 -1.64
CA PRO A 133 -25.62 -35.05 -1.28
C PRO A 133 -26.87 -34.86 -0.40
N SER A 134 -26.95 -33.74 0.35
CA SER A 134 -28.12 -33.44 1.19
C SER A 134 -29.34 -33.10 0.33
N ILE A 135 -29.14 -32.48 -0.83
CA ILE A 135 -30.21 -32.18 -1.81
C ILE A 135 -30.77 -33.50 -2.39
N GLU A 136 -29.86 -34.43 -2.70
CA GLU A 136 -30.26 -35.76 -3.25
C GLU A 136 -31.00 -36.62 -2.22
N ARG A 137 -30.63 -36.51 -0.93
CA ARG A 137 -31.19 -37.32 0.14
C ARG A 137 -32.39 -36.67 0.82
N ALA A 138 -32.81 -35.49 0.41
CA ALA A 138 -33.94 -34.78 1.01
C ALA A 138 -35.22 -35.63 0.93
N GLU A 139 -35.86 -35.87 2.06
CA GLU A 139 -37.02 -36.75 2.17
C GLU A 139 -38.32 -36.12 1.62
N ASN A 140 -38.33 -34.78 1.54
CA ASN A 140 -39.49 -34.04 1.07
C ASN A 140 -39.09 -32.77 0.29
N GLU A 141 -40.05 -32.24 -0.46
CA GLU A 141 -39.87 -31.06 -1.32
C GLU A 141 -39.46 -29.81 -0.53
N THR A 142 -39.92 -29.66 0.70
CA THR A 142 -39.62 -28.51 1.56
C THR A 142 -38.16 -28.52 1.97
N GLU A 143 -37.64 -29.66 2.38
CA GLU A 143 -36.22 -29.82 2.73
C GLU A 143 -35.32 -29.59 1.52
N ARG A 144 -35.72 -30.17 0.38
CA ARG A 144 -34.99 -29.97 -0.87
C ARG A 144 -34.89 -28.49 -1.25
N LYS A 145 -36.00 -27.76 -1.20
CA LYS A 145 -36.06 -26.32 -1.45
C LYS A 145 -35.20 -25.52 -0.48
N ARG A 146 -35.17 -25.89 0.80
CA ARG A 146 -34.33 -25.24 1.81
C ARG A 146 -32.85 -25.45 1.50
N ALA A 147 -32.45 -26.67 1.18
CA ALA A 147 -31.08 -27.02 0.84
C ALA A 147 -30.62 -26.29 -0.45
N VAL A 148 -31.46 -26.23 -1.47
CA VAL A 148 -31.18 -25.49 -2.72
C VAL A 148 -30.99 -23.99 -2.43
N ARG A 149 -31.88 -23.35 -1.68
CA ARG A 149 -31.74 -21.92 -1.31
C ARG A 149 -30.46 -21.65 -0.55
N LYS A 150 -30.07 -22.53 0.38
CA LYS A 150 -28.82 -22.39 1.12
C LYS A 150 -27.60 -22.53 0.18
N LEU A 151 -27.66 -23.44 -0.78
CA LEU A 151 -26.63 -23.60 -1.80
C LEU A 151 -26.51 -22.33 -2.68
N GLU A 152 -27.66 -21.83 -3.15
CA GLU A 152 -27.72 -20.59 -3.96
C GLU A 152 -27.08 -19.42 -3.21
N SER A 153 -27.44 -19.20 -1.93
CA SER A 153 -26.87 -18.12 -1.13
C SER A 153 -25.35 -18.26 -0.96
N MET A 154 -24.84 -19.47 -0.81
CA MET A 154 -23.39 -19.72 -0.73
C MET A 154 -22.68 -19.40 -2.06
N ILE A 155 -23.27 -19.77 -3.19
CA ILE A 155 -22.73 -19.45 -4.53
C ILE A 155 -22.68 -17.91 -4.72
N GLU A 156 -23.76 -17.23 -4.35
CA GLU A 156 -23.83 -15.75 -4.42
C GLU A 156 -22.75 -15.09 -3.57
N ARG A 157 -22.53 -15.59 -2.35
CA ARG A 157 -21.49 -15.11 -1.44
C ARG A 157 -20.08 -15.29 -2.05
N VAL A 158 -19.79 -16.45 -2.65
CA VAL A 158 -18.49 -16.70 -3.31
C VAL A 158 -18.32 -15.77 -4.52
N SER A 159 -19.36 -15.62 -5.32
CA SER A 159 -19.36 -14.73 -6.50
C SER A 159 -19.09 -13.27 -6.09
N TRP A 160 -19.75 -12.79 -5.03
CA TRP A 160 -19.51 -11.46 -4.46
C TRP A 160 -18.05 -11.33 -3.99
N LEU A 161 -17.53 -12.34 -3.25
CA LEU A 161 -16.14 -12.36 -2.76
C LEU A 161 -15.13 -12.20 -3.91
N VAL A 162 -15.30 -12.99 -4.96
CA VAL A 162 -14.41 -12.94 -6.15
C VAL A 162 -14.48 -11.56 -6.81
N THR A 163 -15.69 -11.02 -6.96
CA THR A 163 -15.90 -9.70 -7.57
C THR A 163 -15.24 -8.58 -6.74
N ALA A 164 -15.41 -8.61 -5.42
CA ALA A 164 -14.81 -7.65 -4.49
C ALA A 164 -13.27 -7.69 -4.56
N LEU A 165 -12.70 -8.90 -4.55
CA LEU A 165 -11.26 -9.10 -4.66
C LEU A 165 -10.69 -8.59 -5.98
N LEU A 166 -11.39 -8.85 -7.10
CA LEU A 166 -11.00 -8.35 -8.42
C LEU A 166 -11.04 -6.82 -8.48
N LYS A 167 -12.05 -6.19 -7.85
CA LYS A 167 -12.13 -4.72 -7.74
C LYS A 167 -10.94 -4.16 -6.97
N ILE A 168 -10.68 -4.70 -5.78
CA ILE A 168 -9.55 -4.27 -4.93
C ILE A 168 -8.23 -4.42 -5.72
N ALA A 169 -8.01 -5.57 -6.37
CA ALA A 169 -6.79 -5.81 -7.15
C ALA A 169 -6.62 -4.81 -8.30
N LYS A 170 -7.70 -4.43 -8.98
CA LYS A 170 -7.67 -3.42 -10.05
C LYS A 170 -7.39 -2.01 -9.51
N ILE A 171 -7.92 -1.68 -8.34
CA ILE A 171 -7.65 -0.41 -7.64
C ILE A 171 -6.17 -0.36 -7.25
N ASP A 172 -5.65 -1.40 -6.59
CA ASP A 172 -4.25 -1.48 -6.15
C ASP A 172 -3.27 -1.36 -7.34
N ALA A 173 -3.63 -1.95 -8.48
CA ALA A 173 -2.83 -1.87 -9.71
C ALA A 173 -2.94 -0.52 -10.44
N GLY A 174 -3.76 0.42 -9.93
CA GLY A 174 -4.03 1.70 -10.61
C GLY A 174 -4.67 1.54 -11.99
N SER A 175 -5.27 0.37 -12.26
CA SER A 175 -5.84 0.04 -13.57
C SER A 175 -7.32 0.43 -13.71
N MET A 176 -7.95 0.86 -12.63
CA MET A 176 -9.30 1.39 -12.64
C MET A 176 -9.27 2.93 -12.77
N ARG A 177 -10.02 3.44 -13.70
CA ARG A 177 -10.21 4.90 -13.86
C ARG A 177 -11.42 5.32 -13.02
N VAL A 178 -11.17 6.18 -12.08
CA VAL A 178 -12.21 6.87 -11.33
C VAL A 178 -12.72 8.03 -12.18
N GLU A 179 -14.01 8.15 -12.38
CA GLU A 179 -14.61 9.34 -12.99
C GLU A 179 -14.85 10.38 -11.89
N SER A 180 -13.87 11.24 -11.66
CA SER A 180 -14.03 12.37 -10.73
C SER A 180 -14.98 13.42 -11.34
N LYS A 181 -16.16 13.52 -10.77
CA LYS A 181 -17.21 14.46 -11.18
C LYS A 181 -17.91 15.00 -9.93
N PRO A 182 -18.47 16.22 -10.00
CA PRO A 182 -19.34 16.67 -8.92
C PRO A 182 -20.51 15.69 -8.75
N SER A 183 -20.57 15.04 -7.61
CA SER A 183 -21.55 13.99 -7.29
C SER A 183 -22.35 14.40 -6.06
N SER A 184 -23.66 14.30 -6.13
CA SER A 184 -24.58 14.67 -5.04
C SER A 184 -24.56 13.58 -3.94
N CYS A 185 -24.41 13.99 -2.68
CA CYS A 185 -24.54 13.09 -1.52
C CYS A 185 -25.96 12.49 -1.46
N ALA A 186 -26.98 13.30 -1.71
CA ALA A 186 -28.37 12.83 -1.68
C ALA A 186 -28.64 11.77 -2.74
N GLU A 187 -28.10 11.92 -3.96
CA GLU A 187 -28.20 10.91 -5.03
C GLU A 187 -27.48 9.63 -4.68
N THR A 188 -26.27 9.77 -4.10
CA THR A 188 -25.43 8.64 -3.66
C THR A 188 -26.15 7.81 -2.61
N ILE A 189 -26.72 8.46 -1.60
CA ILE A 189 -27.44 7.75 -0.51
C ILE A 189 -28.74 7.16 -1.04
N ARG A 190 -29.47 7.85 -1.87
CA ARG A 190 -30.70 7.32 -2.52
C ARG A 190 -30.39 6.04 -3.29
N ARG A 191 -29.35 6.00 -3.94
CA ARG A 191 -28.91 4.82 -4.68
C ARG A 191 -28.53 3.64 -3.79
N UNK A 192 -28.02 3.89 -2.68
CA UNK A 192 -27.71 2.92 -1.72
C UNK A 192 -28.98 2.35 -1.10
N UNK A 193 -29.89 3.24 -0.90
CA UNK A 193 -31.09 2.85 -0.28
C UNK A 193 -32.01 2.09 -1.22
N UNK A 194 -31.94 2.43 -2.46
CA UNK A 194 -32.68 1.82 -3.50
C UNK A 194 -32.16 0.52 -4.01
N UNK A 195 -30.97 0.36 -3.67
CA UNK A 195 -30.36 -0.85 -4.14
C UNK A 195 -30.62 -2.02 -3.24
N UNK A 196 -31.04 -1.92 -1.97
CA UNK A 196 -31.30 -3.07 -1.26
C UNK A 196 -31.33 -2.92 0.19
N UNK A 197 -31.25 -1.84 0.56
CA UNK A 197 -31.17 -1.59 1.92
C UNK A 197 -32.51 -1.72 2.61
N GLU A 198 -33.49 -1.23 2.12
CA GLU A 198 -34.82 -1.22 2.84
C GLU A 198 -35.35 -2.63 3.21
N PRO A 199 -35.49 -3.55 2.28
CA PRO A 199 -36.02 -4.88 2.64
C PRO A 199 -35.18 -5.67 3.63
N VAL A 200 -33.87 -5.46 3.61
CA VAL A 200 -32.93 -6.18 4.50
C VAL A 200 -32.93 -5.56 5.89
N LEU A 201 -33.02 -4.25 5.99
CA LEU A 201 -33.13 -3.52 7.27
C LEU A 201 -34.42 -3.91 7.99
N ASP A 202 -35.54 -3.98 7.26
CA ASP A 202 -36.83 -4.44 7.79
C ASP A 202 -36.74 -5.87 8.33
N LEU A 203 -36.04 -6.74 7.64
CA LEU A 203 -35.84 -8.14 8.06
C LEU A 203 -35.05 -8.25 9.37
N HIS A 204 -34.09 -7.33 9.57
CA HIS A 204 -33.26 -7.28 10.79
C HIS A 204 -33.85 -6.42 11.90
N ASP A 205 -35.00 -5.79 11.67
CA ASP A 205 -35.67 -4.88 12.62
C ASP A 205 -34.74 -3.72 13.02
N VAL A 206 -34.02 -3.12 12.05
CA VAL A 206 -33.10 -2.00 12.26
C VAL A 206 -33.61 -0.78 11.49
N SER A 207 -33.80 0.34 12.19
CA SER A 207 -34.26 1.58 11.57
C SER A 207 -33.14 2.36 10.92
N LEU A 208 -33.41 2.94 9.75
CA LEU A 208 -32.46 3.81 9.03
C LEU A 208 -32.95 5.25 9.11
N VAL A 209 -32.13 6.13 9.67
CA VAL A 209 -32.37 7.58 9.75
C VAL A 209 -31.41 8.28 8.80
N VAL A 210 -31.93 9.11 7.92
CA VAL A 210 -31.13 9.81 6.90
C VAL A 210 -31.35 11.32 7.04
N ASP A 211 -30.28 12.07 7.30
CA ASP A 211 -30.28 13.54 7.43
C ASP A 211 -29.18 14.15 6.57
N LEU A 212 -29.55 14.68 5.42
CA LEU A 212 -28.63 15.16 4.40
C LEU A 212 -28.83 16.66 4.11
N ASP A 213 -27.75 17.40 4.01
CA ASP A 213 -27.79 18.70 3.36
C ASP A 213 -28.07 18.45 1.87
N GLN A 214 -29.20 18.95 1.38
CA GLN A 214 -29.73 18.68 0.04
C GLN A 214 -28.76 19.07 -1.07
N ASP A 215 -27.98 20.12 -0.86
CA ASP A 215 -27.03 20.65 -1.85
C ASP A 215 -25.62 20.08 -1.69
N SER A 216 -25.37 19.22 -0.69
CA SER A 216 -24.03 18.66 -0.44
C SER A 216 -23.53 17.82 -1.61
N SER A 217 -22.29 18.08 -2.01
CA SER A 217 -21.66 17.43 -3.16
C SER A 217 -20.17 17.17 -2.88
N PHE A 218 -19.60 16.20 -3.60
CA PHE A 218 -18.19 15.84 -3.50
C PHE A 218 -17.64 15.60 -4.91
N GLU A 219 -16.33 15.76 -5.10
CA GLU A 219 -15.64 15.35 -6.32
C GLU A 219 -15.31 13.86 -6.24
N GLY A 220 -15.98 13.05 -7.07
CA GLY A 220 -15.79 11.62 -7.04
C GLY A 220 -16.76 10.87 -7.94
N ASP A 221 -16.75 9.55 -7.83
CA ASP A 221 -17.63 8.64 -8.56
C ASP A 221 -18.80 8.24 -7.66
N LEU A 222 -19.99 8.62 -8.08
CA LEU A 222 -21.23 8.35 -7.35
C LEU A 222 -21.44 6.85 -7.08
N LEU A 223 -21.17 6.00 -8.09
CA LEU A 223 -21.38 4.54 -7.97
C LEU A 223 -20.41 3.90 -6.99
N TRP A 224 -19.16 4.32 -7.02
CA TRP A 224 -18.13 3.80 -6.12
C TRP A 224 -18.38 4.24 -4.67
N THR A 225 -18.81 5.50 -4.49
CA THR A 225 -19.15 6.00 -3.15
C THR A 225 -20.40 5.32 -2.62
N ALA A 226 -21.44 5.11 -3.47
CA ALA A 226 -22.63 4.36 -3.08
C ALA A 226 -22.29 2.93 -2.64
N GLU A 227 -21.42 2.24 -3.37
CA GLU A 227 -20.95 0.89 -3.02
C GLU A 227 -20.13 0.90 -1.71
N ALA A 228 -19.32 1.93 -1.48
CA ALA A 228 -18.60 2.06 -0.21
C ALA A 228 -19.56 2.24 0.97
N VAL A 229 -20.56 3.13 0.83
CA VAL A 229 -21.61 3.35 1.83
C VAL A 229 -22.38 2.05 2.09
N GLU A 230 -22.76 1.33 1.02
CA GLU A 230 -23.46 0.04 1.13
C GLU A 230 -22.68 -0.97 1.98
N ASN A 231 -21.38 -1.11 1.75
CA ASN A 231 -20.52 -2.02 2.52
C ASN A 231 -20.44 -1.61 4.00
N ILE A 232 -20.39 -0.31 4.29
CA ILE A 232 -20.37 0.21 5.66
C ILE A 232 -21.73 -0.05 6.34
N VAL A 233 -22.83 0.32 5.69
CA VAL A 233 -24.21 0.12 6.23
C VAL A 233 -24.48 -1.36 6.50
N LYS A 234 -24.04 -2.24 5.59
CA LYS A 234 -24.16 -3.69 5.79
C LYS A 234 -23.40 -4.15 7.03
N ASN A 235 -22.17 -3.64 7.22
CA ASN A 235 -21.40 -3.94 8.43
C ASN A 235 -22.11 -3.43 9.69
N CYS A 236 -22.60 -2.19 9.68
CA CYS A 236 -23.37 -1.62 10.80
C CYS A 236 -24.59 -2.48 11.14
N MET A 237 -25.33 -2.91 10.12
CA MET A 237 -26.51 -3.77 10.27
C MET A 237 -26.18 -5.13 10.89
N GLU A 238 -25.07 -5.74 10.49
CA GLU A 238 -24.62 -7.04 11.05
C GLU A 238 -24.27 -6.93 12.54
N HIS A 239 -23.90 -5.73 13.03
CA HIS A 239 -23.47 -5.49 14.40
C HIS A 239 -24.50 -4.71 15.25
N THR A 240 -25.66 -4.37 14.68
CA THR A 240 -26.75 -3.68 15.38
C THR A 240 -27.83 -4.71 15.76
N SER A 241 -28.22 -4.69 17.03
CA SER A 241 -29.30 -5.57 17.54
C SER A 241 -30.68 -5.13 17.01
N ALA A 242 -31.60 -6.06 16.95
CA ALA A 242 -32.99 -5.77 16.59
C ALA A 242 -33.55 -4.63 17.48
N GLY A 243 -34.26 -3.70 16.87
CA GLY A 243 -34.77 -2.48 17.51
C GLY A 243 -33.75 -1.33 17.51
N GLY A 244 -32.54 -1.55 16.99
CA GLY A 244 -31.51 -0.52 16.88
C GLY A 244 -31.68 0.39 15.67
N SER A 245 -30.73 1.30 15.49
CA SER A 245 -30.78 2.29 14.40
C SER A 245 -29.41 2.49 13.74
N ILE A 246 -29.47 2.85 12.46
CA ILE A 246 -28.32 3.34 11.70
C ILE A 246 -28.67 4.76 11.24
N GLU A 247 -27.81 5.71 11.51
CA GLU A 247 -27.95 7.10 11.09
C GLU A 247 -26.92 7.44 10.00
N ILE A 248 -27.38 8.04 8.91
CA ILE A 248 -26.50 8.55 7.84
C ILE A 248 -26.70 10.06 7.76
N THR A 249 -25.62 10.81 7.93
CA THR A 249 -25.65 12.27 7.75
C THR A 249 -24.64 12.67 6.68
N ALA A 250 -24.97 13.68 5.87
CA ALA A 250 -24.01 14.26 4.92
C ALA A 250 -24.00 15.76 5.10
N ARG A 251 -22.79 16.31 5.21
CA ARG A 251 -22.54 17.74 5.42
C ARG A 251 -21.41 18.21 4.52
N GLU A 252 -21.56 19.42 4.02
CA GLU A 252 -20.54 20.04 3.19
C GLU A 252 -20.05 21.32 3.87
N ASP A 253 -18.73 21.44 4.04
CA ASP A 253 -18.12 22.66 4.54
C ASP A 253 -17.07 23.22 3.57
N VAL A 254 -16.28 24.19 4.01
CA VAL A 254 -15.27 24.85 3.17
C VAL A 254 -14.08 23.93 2.85
N LEU A 255 -13.80 22.97 3.71
CA LEU A 255 -12.60 22.10 3.64
C LEU A 255 -12.89 20.74 3.04
N ALA A 256 -14.10 20.22 3.28
CA ALA A 256 -14.44 18.84 2.89
C ALA A 256 -15.96 18.64 2.82
N THR A 257 -16.35 17.60 2.10
CA THR A 257 -17.68 17.02 2.21
C THR A 257 -17.54 15.73 2.99
N THR A 258 -18.35 15.57 4.05
CA THR A 258 -18.33 14.37 4.91
C THR A 258 -19.65 13.61 4.80
N ILE A 259 -19.55 12.28 4.80
CA ILE A 259 -20.66 11.35 4.97
C ILE A 259 -20.35 10.56 6.24
N ASP A 260 -21.16 10.74 7.26
CA ASP A 260 -21.02 10.07 8.57
C ASP A 260 -22.11 8.99 8.68
N ILE A 261 -21.70 7.80 9.07
CA ILE A 261 -22.58 6.64 9.26
C ILE A 261 -22.36 6.16 10.70
N ARG A 262 -23.42 6.18 11.50
CA ARG A 262 -23.38 5.77 12.91
C ARG A 262 -24.39 4.66 13.15
N ASP A 263 -23.98 3.65 13.90
CA ASP A 263 -24.88 2.61 14.36
C ASP A 263 -25.09 2.69 15.90
N SER A 264 -26.13 2.05 16.36
CA SER A 264 -26.44 1.92 17.80
C SER A 264 -26.03 0.54 18.35
N GLY A 265 -25.08 -0.13 17.71
CA GLY A 265 -24.64 -1.48 18.08
C GLY A 265 -23.68 -1.50 19.27
N SER A 266 -22.96 -2.59 19.41
CA SER A 266 -22.01 -2.79 20.51
C SER A 266 -20.73 -1.95 20.39
N GLY A 267 -20.50 -1.34 19.23
CA GLY A 267 -19.21 -0.69 18.92
C GLY A 267 -18.13 -1.71 18.57
N ILE A 268 -16.89 -1.25 18.48
CA ILE A 268 -15.73 -2.02 18.06
C ILE A 268 -14.74 -2.08 19.23
N ASP A 269 -14.20 -3.26 19.53
CA ASP A 269 -13.15 -3.39 20.56
C ASP A 269 -11.97 -2.47 20.18
N PRO A 270 -11.43 -1.65 21.12
CA PRO A 270 -10.28 -0.80 20.84
C PRO A 270 -9.08 -1.52 20.24
N VAL A 271 -8.89 -2.81 20.52
CA VAL A 271 -7.81 -3.63 19.94
C VAL A 271 -8.07 -3.90 18.45
N ASP A 272 -9.35 -4.00 18.05
CA ASP A 272 -9.74 -4.29 16.67
C ASP A 272 -9.79 -3.02 15.78
N LEU A 273 -9.99 -1.84 16.38
CA LEU A 273 -10.12 -0.56 15.63
C LEU A 273 -9.00 -0.32 14.59
N PRO A 274 -7.71 -0.56 14.88
CA PRO A 274 -6.67 -0.37 13.86
C PRO A 274 -6.73 -1.36 12.69
N HIS A 275 -7.46 -2.44 12.85
CA HIS A 275 -7.45 -3.59 11.94
C HIS A 275 -8.75 -3.77 11.14
N VAL A 276 -9.80 -3.00 11.42
CA VAL A 276 -11.14 -3.20 10.80
C VAL A 276 -11.11 -3.06 9.27
N PHE A 277 -10.13 -2.34 8.73
CA PHE A 277 -9.97 -2.16 7.29
C PHE A 277 -8.96 -3.17 6.68
N ASP A 278 -8.33 -4.01 7.49
CA ASP A 278 -7.44 -5.07 6.99
C ASP A 278 -8.29 -6.13 6.25
N ARG A 279 -7.78 -6.61 5.14
CA ARG A 279 -8.50 -7.64 4.34
C ARG A 279 -8.61 -8.93 5.15
N PHE A 280 -9.80 -9.53 5.14
CA PHE A 280 -10.13 -10.78 5.84
C PHE A 280 -10.11 -10.64 7.36
N TYR A 281 -9.92 -9.43 7.87
CA TYR A 281 -9.95 -9.22 9.32
C TYR A 281 -11.40 -9.39 9.83
N ARG A 282 -11.51 -10.12 10.91
CA ARG A 282 -12.76 -10.29 11.66
C ARG A 282 -12.42 -10.10 13.13
N GLY A 283 -13.04 -9.12 13.74
CA GLY A 283 -12.89 -8.87 15.17
C GLY A 283 -13.13 -10.13 16.00
N ARG A 284 -12.66 -10.14 17.20
CA ARG A 284 -12.83 -11.25 18.15
C ARG A 284 -14.32 -11.45 18.42
N VAL A 285 -14.89 -12.42 17.74
CA VAL A 285 -16.31 -12.78 17.95
C VAL A 285 -16.44 -13.32 19.39
N GLN A 286 -17.19 -12.64 20.22
CA GLN A 286 -17.68 -13.28 21.45
C GLN A 286 -18.46 -14.52 20.99
N ASP A 287 -18.16 -15.67 21.59
CA ASP A 287 -18.70 -16.99 21.27
C ASP A 287 -20.25 -17.05 21.34
N ASN A 288 -20.90 -16.44 20.38
CA ASN A 288 -22.33 -16.66 20.15
C ASN A 288 -22.46 -17.78 19.12
N GLU A 289 -22.99 -18.91 19.56
CA GLU A 289 -23.20 -20.13 18.76
C GLU A 289 -23.96 -19.92 17.44
N HIS A 290 -24.52 -18.73 17.24
CA HIS A 290 -25.31 -18.37 16.06
C HIS A 290 -24.54 -17.57 15.00
N ALA A 291 -23.26 -17.23 15.22
CA ALA A 291 -22.45 -16.41 14.31
C ALA A 291 -21.98 -17.13 13.02
N GLY A 292 -22.30 -18.43 12.89
CA GLY A 292 -21.75 -19.27 11.81
C GLY A 292 -22.36 -19.07 10.42
N GLU A 293 -23.57 -18.54 10.30
CA GLU A 293 -24.30 -18.56 9.02
C GLU A 293 -24.43 -17.21 8.33
N THR A 294 -24.30 -16.10 9.06
CA THR A 294 -24.53 -14.75 8.50
C THR A 294 -23.28 -13.89 8.38
N SER A 295 -22.17 -14.28 8.97
CA SER A 295 -20.97 -13.46 9.02
C SER A 295 -20.27 -13.32 7.65
N GLY A 296 -19.89 -12.10 7.29
CA GLY A 296 -19.19 -11.75 6.05
C GLY A 296 -17.74 -12.26 5.99
N PHE A 297 -17.09 -12.10 4.84
CA PHE A 297 -15.72 -12.56 4.59
C PHE A 297 -14.63 -11.61 5.13
N GLY A 298 -14.98 -10.52 5.81
CA GLY A 298 -14.01 -9.52 6.26
C GLY A 298 -13.41 -8.70 5.10
N ILE A 299 -14.18 -8.51 4.03
CA ILE A 299 -13.72 -7.75 2.84
C ILE A 299 -14.52 -6.46 2.64
N GLY A 300 -15.72 -6.36 3.17
CA GLY A 300 -16.61 -5.22 2.92
C GLY A 300 -15.98 -3.88 3.29
N LEU A 301 -15.42 -3.77 4.50
CA LEU A 301 -14.80 -2.53 4.97
C LEU A 301 -13.49 -2.21 4.23
N SER A 302 -12.68 -3.23 3.90
CA SER A 302 -11.45 -3.01 3.11
C SER A 302 -11.78 -2.59 1.67
N LEU A 303 -12.86 -3.12 1.08
CA LEU A 303 -13.36 -2.67 -0.22
C LEU A 303 -13.87 -1.22 -0.13
N ALA A 304 -14.65 -0.87 0.89
CA ALA A 304 -15.10 0.50 1.10
C ALA A 304 -13.93 1.48 1.21
N GLN A 305 -12.89 1.13 1.98
CA GLN A 305 -11.68 1.94 2.11
C GLN A 305 -10.96 2.09 0.76
N ALA A 306 -10.81 1.01 0.01
CA ALA A 306 -10.16 1.04 -1.32
C ALA A 306 -10.93 1.95 -2.30
N LEU A 307 -12.26 1.83 -2.32
CA LEU A 307 -13.12 2.63 -3.20
C LEU A 307 -13.05 4.14 -2.86
N VAL A 308 -13.05 4.47 -1.56
CA VAL A 308 -12.96 5.87 -1.10
C VAL A 308 -11.56 6.43 -1.38
N SER A 309 -10.50 5.66 -1.04
CA SER A 309 -9.10 6.10 -1.21
C SER A 309 -8.73 6.29 -2.68
N ALA A 310 -9.27 5.48 -3.58
CA ALA A 310 -9.07 5.61 -5.03
C ALA A 310 -9.65 6.93 -5.60
N GLN A 311 -10.51 7.60 -4.83
CA GLN A 311 -11.13 8.90 -5.16
C GLN A 311 -10.50 10.05 -4.36
N GLU A 312 -9.32 9.84 -3.78
CA GLU A 312 -8.63 10.81 -2.91
C GLU A 312 -9.42 11.16 -1.62
N GLY A 313 -10.45 10.38 -1.31
CA GLY A 313 -11.20 10.47 -0.06
C GLY A 313 -10.50 9.71 1.08
N THR A 314 -10.97 9.92 2.29
CA THR A 314 -10.51 9.18 3.48
C THR A 314 -11.70 8.50 4.15
N LEU A 315 -11.49 7.28 4.64
CA LEU A 315 -12.47 6.55 5.46
C LEU A 315 -11.86 6.32 6.83
N ARG A 316 -12.56 6.75 7.88
CA ARG A 316 -12.15 6.58 9.28
C ARG A 316 -13.24 5.89 10.07
N VAL A 317 -12.87 5.33 11.22
CA VAL A 317 -13.80 4.69 12.15
C VAL A 317 -13.41 5.05 13.58
N ALA A 318 -14.41 5.19 14.42
CA ALA A 318 -14.29 5.40 15.86
C ALA A 318 -15.53 4.81 16.55
N ASN A 319 -15.48 4.67 17.85
CA ASN A 319 -16.68 4.34 18.64
C ASN A 319 -17.42 5.64 19.03
N ASN A 320 -18.73 5.58 19.02
CA ASN A 320 -19.57 6.67 19.55
C ASN A 320 -19.50 6.67 21.08
N PRO A 321 -19.46 7.84 21.72
CA PRO A 321 -19.51 7.92 23.19
C PRO A 321 -20.78 7.33 23.78
N GLU A 322 -21.87 7.34 23.02
CA GLU A 322 -23.22 6.84 23.44
C GLU A 322 -23.42 5.36 23.10
N GLY A 323 -22.42 4.71 22.47
CA GLY A 323 -22.48 3.32 22.01
C GLY A 323 -22.55 3.22 20.48
N GLY A 324 -22.06 2.10 19.96
CA GLY A 324 -22.02 1.86 18.53
C GLY A 324 -20.76 2.37 17.84
N ALA A 325 -20.65 2.09 16.56
CA ALA A 325 -19.52 2.55 15.73
C ALA A 325 -19.91 3.78 14.89
N HIS A 326 -18.91 4.59 14.58
CA HIS A 326 -19.02 5.78 13.75
C HIS A 326 -18.00 5.68 12.61
N PHE A 327 -18.48 5.56 11.41
CA PHE A 327 -17.68 5.60 10.17
C PHE A 327 -17.84 6.97 9.53
N GLN A 328 -16.71 7.54 9.08
CA GLN A 328 -16.71 8.86 8.41
C GLN A 328 -15.97 8.74 7.09
N ILE A 329 -16.65 9.03 5.99
CA ILE A 329 -16.06 9.26 4.67
C ILE A 329 -15.87 10.77 4.53
N ALA A 330 -14.69 11.21 4.12
CA ALA A 330 -14.42 12.63 3.86
C ALA A 330 -13.73 12.80 2.50
N PHE A 331 -14.29 13.66 1.68
CA PHE A 331 -13.72 14.09 0.40
C PHE A 331 -13.20 15.52 0.57
N PRO A 332 -11.87 15.73 0.53
CA PRO A 332 -11.31 17.06 0.69
C PRO A 332 -11.63 17.95 -0.53
N LYS A 333 -11.87 19.21 -0.28
CA LYS A 333 -12.02 20.21 -1.35
C LYS A 333 -10.67 20.84 -1.65
N LEU A 334 -10.33 20.91 -2.92
CA LEU A 334 -9.15 21.64 -3.35
C LEU A 334 -9.38 23.15 -3.10
N VAL A 335 -8.73 23.68 -2.06
CA VAL A 335 -8.71 25.14 -1.86
C VAL A 335 -7.71 25.71 -2.85
N VAL A 336 -8.22 26.30 -3.94
CA VAL A 336 -7.41 26.97 -4.96
C VAL A 336 -7.03 28.38 -4.49
#